data_76d0460a28d21a7dc077c84aeb78f30b
#
_entry.id   76d0460a28d21a7dc077c84aeb78f30b
#
_cell.length_a   1.000
_cell.length_b   1.000
_cell.length_c   1.000
_cell.angle_alpha   90.00
_cell.angle_beta   90.00
_cell.angle_gamma   90.00
#
_symmetry.space_group_name_H-M   'P 1'
#
loop_
_entity.id
_entity.type
_entity.pdbx_description
1 polymer ?
#
loop_
_entity_poly.entity_id
_entity_poly.type
_entity_poly.pdbx_seq_one_letter_code
_entity_poly.pdbx_strand_id
1 'polypeptide(L)'
;MDNGRMDRIEMLSEILGNDPSNAFARYGLAMEYSNAGELDRALEEFGKLLSANPDYTAGYFMAAQTLVKAGRANEAKQMLGDGIASAQRKGDGHALSEMEAMLQEISA
;
A
#
# COMPACT_ATOMS: atom_id res chain seq x y z
N MET A 1 5.13 24.09 6.74
CA MET A 1 4.67 23.02 7.65
C MET A 1 3.35 22.45 7.16
N ASP A 2 3.26 21.14 7.04
CA ASP A 2 2.05 20.52 6.51
C ASP A 2 1.15 20.05 7.66
N ASN A 3 0.40 20.96 8.22
CA ASN A 3 -0.52 20.67 9.32
C ASN A 3 -1.68 19.77 8.87
N GLY A 4 -2.09 19.87 7.58
CA GLY A 4 -3.17 19.04 7.05
C GLY A 4 -2.80 17.56 7.05
N ARG A 5 -1.56 17.23 6.68
CA ARG A 5 -1.07 15.84 6.68
C ARG A 5 -0.96 15.30 8.09
N MET A 6 -0.42 16.10 9.03
CA MET A 6 -0.32 15.72 10.43
C MET A 6 -1.71 15.43 10.99
N ASP A 7 -2.67 16.30 10.69
CA ASP A 7 -4.04 16.11 11.16
C ASP A 7 -4.65 14.83 10.59
N ARG A 8 -4.38 14.49 9.32
CA ARG A 8 -4.88 13.26 8.72
C ARG A 8 -4.26 12.01 9.36
N ILE A 9 -2.96 12.04 9.63
CA ILE A 9 -2.27 10.93 10.30
C ILE A 9 -2.85 10.73 11.69
N GLU A 10 -3.02 11.80 12.45
CA GLU A 10 -3.60 11.73 13.79
C GLU A 10 -5.03 11.19 13.75
N MET A 11 -5.85 11.70 12.83
CA MET A 11 -7.23 11.28 12.70
C MET A 11 -7.33 9.80 12.36
N LEU A 12 -6.54 9.33 11.38
CA LEU A 12 -6.55 7.93 10.96
C LEU A 12 -6.03 7.01 12.06
N SER A 13 -5.00 7.46 12.79
CA SER A 13 -4.47 6.71 13.94
C SER A 13 -5.51 6.55 15.04
N GLU A 14 -6.30 7.60 15.27
CA GLU A 14 -7.38 7.57 16.25
C GLU A 14 -8.49 6.61 15.84
N ILE A 15 -8.88 6.64 14.57
CA ILE A 15 -9.87 5.69 14.03
C ILE A 15 -9.39 4.25 14.26
N LEU A 16 -8.13 3.97 13.95
CA LEU A 16 -7.56 2.63 14.11
C LEU A 16 -7.42 2.23 15.58
N GLY A 17 -7.25 3.21 16.49
CA GLY A 17 -7.23 2.94 17.92
C GLY A 17 -8.58 2.41 18.40
N ASN A 18 -9.67 2.91 17.83
CA ASN A 18 -11.03 2.51 18.17
C ASN A 18 -11.52 1.31 17.33
N ASP A 19 -10.97 1.14 16.12
CA ASP A 19 -11.37 0.09 15.19
C ASP A 19 -10.12 -0.43 14.46
N PRO A 20 -9.34 -1.31 15.12
CA PRO A 20 -8.08 -1.80 14.54
C PRO A 20 -8.23 -2.59 13.24
N SER A 21 -9.43 -3.11 12.96
CA SER A 21 -9.69 -3.89 11.75
C SER A 21 -10.18 -3.05 10.57
N ASN A 22 -10.22 -1.73 10.72
CA ASN A 22 -10.68 -0.83 9.65
C ASN A 22 -9.63 -0.76 8.54
N ALA A 23 -9.84 -1.56 7.49
CA ALA A 23 -8.89 -1.66 6.38
C ALA A 23 -8.72 -0.35 5.63
N PHE A 24 -9.82 0.36 5.38
CA PHE A 24 -9.77 1.62 4.66
C PHE A 24 -8.94 2.67 5.42
N ALA A 25 -9.12 2.75 6.74
CA ALA A 25 -8.34 3.68 7.56
C ALA A 25 -6.85 3.31 7.58
N ARG A 26 -6.53 2.02 7.63
CA ARG A 26 -5.14 1.57 7.62
C ARG A 26 -4.48 1.86 6.27
N TYR A 27 -5.20 1.62 5.19
CA TYR A 27 -4.73 1.98 3.85
C TYR A 27 -4.44 3.48 3.78
N GLY A 28 -5.36 4.31 4.27
CA GLY A 28 -5.17 5.76 4.31
C GLY A 28 -3.95 6.18 5.11
N LEU A 29 -3.75 5.56 6.27
CA LEU A 29 -2.60 5.87 7.12
C LEU A 29 -1.28 5.50 6.42
N ALA A 30 -1.24 4.32 5.80
CA ALA A 30 -0.05 3.90 5.04
C ALA A 30 0.25 4.89 3.91
N MET A 31 -0.77 5.35 3.20
CA MET A 31 -0.62 6.34 2.13
C MET A 31 -0.06 7.66 2.65
N GLU A 32 -0.57 8.14 3.79
CA GLU A 32 -0.10 9.40 4.37
C GLU A 32 1.37 9.29 4.79
N TYR A 33 1.76 8.18 5.39
CA TYR A 33 3.17 7.96 5.72
C TYR A 33 4.04 7.92 4.47
N SER A 34 3.61 7.22 3.42
CA SER A 34 4.36 7.15 2.17
C SER A 34 4.55 8.53 1.56
N ASN A 35 3.49 9.34 1.53
CA ASN A 35 3.53 10.70 1.00
C ASN A 35 4.42 11.62 1.83
N ALA A 36 4.54 11.35 3.12
CA ALA A 36 5.41 12.11 4.03
C ALA A 36 6.88 11.68 3.96
N GLY A 37 7.20 10.65 3.18
CA GLY A 37 8.55 10.11 3.12
C GLY A 37 8.90 9.18 4.28
N GLU A 38 7.93 8.85 5.12
CA GLU A 38 8.07 7.92 6.24
C GLU A 38 7.87 6.50 5.71
N LEU A 39 8.82 6.05 4.87
CA LEU A 39 8.63 4.84 4.07
C LEU A 39 8.55 3.57 4.91
N ASP A 40 9.36 3.46 5.97
CA ASP A 40 9.35 2.27 6.83
C ASP A 40 8.02 2.14 7.56
N ARG A 41 7.48 3.26 8.04
CA ARG A 41 6.17 3.25 8.69
C ARG A 41 5.05 2.90 7.72
N ALA A 42 5.14 3.44 6.50
CA ALA A 42 4.18 3.11 5.45
C ALA A 42 4.18 1.60 5.17
N LEU A 43 5.36 1.01 5.00
CA LEU A 43 5.49 -0.42 4.72
C LEU A 43 4.96 -1.28 5.86
N GLU A 44 5.17 -0.86 7.09
CA GLU A 44 4.63 -1.54 8.26
C GLU A 44 3.10 -1.57 8.22
N GLU A 45 2.47 -0.42 7.92
CA GLU A 45 1.02 -0.34 7.83
C GLU A 45 0.46 -1.13 6.65
N PHE A 46 1.13 -1.08 5.48
CA PHE A 46 0.75 -1.91 4.35
C PHE A 46 0.85 -3.41 4.69
N GLY A 47 1.87 -3.81 5.43
CA GLY A 47 2.04 -5.20 5.86
C GLY A 47 0.87 -5.67 6.71
N LYS A 48 0.47 -4.85 7.69
CA LYS A 48 -0.67 -5.15 8.56
C LYS A 48 -1.96 -5.24 7.73
N LEU A 49 -2.14 -4.31 6.81
CA LEU A 49 -3.31 -4.26 5.93
C LEU A 49 -3.44 -5.55 5.13
N LEU A 50 -2.37 -5.94 4.45
CA LEU A 50 -2.41 -7.07 3.52
C LEU A 50 -2.42 -8.42 4.22
N SER A 51 -1.84 -8.51 5.41
CA SER A 51 -1.94 -9.72 6.23
C SER A 51 -3.37 -10.00 6.66
N ALA A 52 -4.10 -8.94 7.03
CA ALA A 52 -5.49 -9.07 7.47
C ALA A 52 -6.47 -9.11 6.29
N ASN A 53 -6.10 -8.50 5.15
CA ASN A 53 -6.98 -8.35 3.99
C ASN A 53 -6.21 -8.69 2.71
N PRO A 54 -5.99 -9.99 2.43
CA PRO A 54 -5.18 -10.41 1.27
C PRO A 54 -5.75 -9.98 -0.10
N ASP A 55 -7.03 -9.63 -0.13
CA ASP A 55 -7.68 -9.19 -1.37
C ASP A 55 -7.89 -7.68 -1.43
N TYR A 56 -7.20 -6.92 -0.59
CA TYR A 56 -7.20 -5.46 -0.68
C TYR A 56 -6.22 -5.05 -1.78
N THR A 57 -6.65 -5.21 -3.02
CA THR A 57 -5.80 -5.16 -4.21
C THR A 57 -5.01 -3.85 -4.34
N ALA A 58 -5.65 -2.71 -4.07
CA ALA A 58 -4.98 -1.41 -4.16
C ALA A 58 -3.78 -1.30 -3.20
N GLY A 59 -3.80 -2.04 -2.09
CA GLY A 59 -2.71 -2.04 -1.12
C GLY A 59 -1.41 -2.57 -1.70
N TYR A 60 -1.48 -3.59 -2.54
CA TYR A 60 -0.28 -4.15 -3.17
C TYR A 60 0.40 -3.15 -4.10
N PHE A 61 -0.40 -2.46 -4.91
CA PHE A 61 0.13 -1.48 -5.85
C PHE A 61 0.84 -0.34 -5.12
N MET A 62 0.19 0.20 -4.10
CA MET A 62 0.76 1.32 -3.34
C MET A 62 1.95 0.89 -2.49
N ALA A 63 1.92 -0.32 -1.93
CA ALA A 63 3.06 -0.88 -1.21
C ALA A 63 4.26 -1.04 -2.15
N ALA A 64 4.01 -1.52 -3.38
CA ALA A 64 5.07 -1.66 -4.38
C ALA A 64 5.67 -0.31 -4.75
N GLN A 65 4.84 0.72 -4.95
CA GLN A 65 5.35 2.07 -5.21
C GLN A 65 6.23 2.57 -4.06
N THR A 66 5.81 2.31 -2.83
CA THR A 66 6.56 2.70 -1.64
C THR A 66 7.91 1.97 -1.58
N LEU A 67 7.91 0.67 -1.92
CA LEU A 67 9.15 -0.12 -1.98
C LEU A 67 10.11 0.42 -3.03
N VAL A 68 9.61 0.83 -4.20
CA VAL A 68 10.44 1.45 -5.24
C VAL A 68 11.06 2.75 -4.73
N LYS A 69 10.27 3.58 -4.06
CA LYS A 69 10.80 4.83 -3.45
C LYS A 69 11.89 4.54 -2.43
N ALA A 70 11.78 3.43 -1.72
CA ALA A 70 12.76 3.01 -0.71
C ALA A 70 13.99 2.33 -1.31
N GLY A 71 14.07 2.19 -2.65
CA GLY A 71 15.16 1.53 -3.31
C GLY A 71 15.13 0.00 -3.20
N ARG A 72 13.97 -0.57 -2.89
CA ARG A 72 13.80 -2.01 -2.64
C ARG A 72 13.05 -2.67 -3.81
N ALA A 73 13.67 -2.61 -4.99
CA ALA A 73 13.02 -3.04 -6.23
C ALA A 73 12.66 -4.52 -6.26
N ASN A 74 13.50 -5.40 -5.70
CA ASN A 74 13.20 -6.84 -5.70
C ASN A 74 11.98 -7.16 -4.84
N GLU A 75 11.83 -6.50 -3.71
CA GLU A 75 10.66 -6.66 -2.86
C GLU A 75 9.42 -6.09 -3.54
N ALA A 76 9.58 -4.98 -4.28
CA ALA A 76 8.48 -4.41 -5.05
C ALA A 76 7.96 -5.40 -6.11
N LYS A 77 8.86 -6.13 -6.76
CA LYS A 77 8.47 -7.15 -7.74
C LYS A 77 7.66 -8.27 -7.11
N GLN A 78 8.07 -8.72 -5.91
CA GLN A 78 7.32 -9.74 -5.18
C GLN A 78 5.94 -9.21 -4.77
N MET A 79 5.89 -7.98 -4.30
CA MET A 79 4.64 -7.34 -3.90
C MET A 79 3.68 -7.26 -5.09
N LEU A 80 4.20 -6.90 -6.27
CA LEU A 80 3.38 -6.85 -7.49
C LEU A 80 2.89 -8.23 -7.90
N GLY A 81 3.71 -9.26 -7.73
CA GLY A 81 3.30 -10.64 -8.01
C GLY A 81 2.10 -11.03 -7.15
N ASP A 82 2.15 -10.72 -5.86
CA ASP A 82 1.05 -11.00 -4.94
C ASP A 82 -0.20 -10.18 -5.31
N GLY A 83 0.01 -8.91 -5.69
CA GLY A 83 -1.08 -8.04 -6.11
C GLY A 83 -1.74 -8.50 -7.40
N ILE A 84 -0.96 -8.99 -8.35
CA ILE A 84 -1.48 -9.55 -9.61
C ILE A 84 -2.36 -10.76 -9.30
N ALA A 85 -1.91 -11.64 -8.41
CA ALA A 85 -2.72 -12.78 -8.00
C ALA A 85 -4.03 -12.34 -7.33
N SER A 86 -3.99 -11.30 -6.50
CA SER A 86 -5.18 -10.73 -5.88
C SER A 86 -6.14 -10.18 -6.94
N ALA A 87 -5.62 -9.42 -7.91
CA ALA A 87 -6.44 -8.84 -8.98
C ALA A 87 -7.11 -9.94 -9.81
N GLN A 88 -6.39 -11.02 -10.07
CA GLN A 88 -6.94 -12.17 -10.81
C GLN A 88 -8.08 -12.83 -10.03
N ARG A 89 -7.88 -13.06 -8.73
CA ARG A 89 -8.93 -13.65 -7.87
C ARG A 89 -10.20 -12.81 -7.88
N LYS A 90 -10.04 -11.49 -7.91
CA LYS A 90 -11.17 -10.56 -7.86
C LYS A 90 -11.73 -10.21 -9.23
N GLY A 91 -11.08 -10.62 -10.31
CA GLY A 91 -11.49 -10.24 -11.64
C GLY A 91 -11.31 -8.74 -11.91
N ASP A 92 -10.34 -8.10 -11.26
CA ASP A 92 -10.07 -6.67 -11.39
C ASP A 92 -9.05 -6.43 -12.51
N GLY A 93 -9.56 -6.31 -13.73
CA GLY A 93 -8.72 -6.16 -14.92
C GLY A 93 -7.93 -4.85 -14.96
N HIS A 94 -8.49 -3.78 -14.39
CA HIS A 94 -7.79 -2.49 -14.34
C HIS A 94 -6.57 -2.57 -13.42
N ALA A 95 -6.75 -3.10 -12.21
CA ALA A 95 -5.65 -3.27 -11.27
C ALA A 95 -4.59 -4.22 -11.82
N LEU A 96 -5.03 -5.31 -12.48
CA LEU A 96 -4.14 -6.27 -13.10
C LEU A 96 -3.23 -5.59 -14.12
N SER A 97 -3.82 -4.80 -15.03
CA SER A 97 -3.07 -4.11 -16.07
C SER A 97 -2.07 -3.12 -15.49
N GLU A 98 -2.47 -2.36 -14.47
CA GLU A 98 -1.58 -1.39 -13.82
C GLU A 98 -0.38 -2.08 -13.18
N MET A 99 -0.62 -3.18 -12.48
CA MET A 99 0.46 -3.87 -11.78
C MET A 99 1.40 -4.60 -12.74
N GLU A 100 0.85 -5.17 -13.82
CA GLU A 100 1.68 -5.77 -14.87
C GLU A 100 2.57 -4.73 -15.55
N ALA A 101 2.02 -3.55 -15.82
CA ALA A 101 2.79 -2.46 -16.43
C ALA A 101 3.92 -2.01 -15.50
N MET A 102 3.65 -1.85 -14.22
CA MET A 102 4.67 -1.47 -13.25
C MET A 102 5.74 -2.54 -13.12
N LEU A 103 5.35 -3.81 -13.09
CA LEU A 103 6.29 -4.92 -13.00
C LEU A 103 7.25 -4.94 -14.21
N GLN A 104 6.74 -4.72 -15.42
CA GLN A 104 7.56 -4.58 -16.61
C GLN A 104 8.53 -3.42 -16.49
N GLU A 105 8.06 -2.28 -16.03
CA GLU A 105 8.84 -1.06 -15.91
C GLU A 105 10.03 -1.25 -14.98
N ILE A 106 9.83 -1.83 -13.80
CA ILE A 106 10.89 -2.01 -12.83
C ILE A 106 11.78 -3.23 -13.14
N SER A 107 11.39 -4.07 -14.07
CA SER A 107 12.17 -5.24 -14.49
C SER A 107 13.02 -4.96 -15.72
N ALA A 108 12.84 -3.82 -16.35
CA ALA A 108 13.55 -3.45 -17.57
C ALA A 108 15.02 -3.10 -17.32
#